data_fbe099178087603aeacd8f459e0828ac
#
_entry.id   fbe099178087603aeacd8f459e0828ac
#
_cell.length_a   1.000
_cell.length_b   1.000
_cell.length_c   1.000
_cell.angle_alpha   90.00
_cell.angle_beta   90.00
_cell.angle_gamma   90.00
#
_symmetry.space_group_name_H-M   'P 1'
#
loop_
_entity.id
_entity.type
_entity.pdbx_description
1 polymer ?
#
loop_
_entity_poly.entity_id
_entity_poly.type
_entity_poly.pdbx_seq_one_letter_code
_entity_poly.pdbx_strand_id
1 'polypeptide(L)'
;MNLGMTTAFAIAAIGGLLSALLFLSAMGGPALILLQYITQLPLFVVGLALGLGPAVVAGVIASAVTFLVDSLPGVIFAVGYALPVVLAIRQALLTRVLDGGQSEWYPPGRLLANATGYAAAILVMAALWMSGADDGMAGVVIGAIQQVLQVLSGDQIGPEAEGMIAQYAFLFPGLIGMSWIFMMVINGALAQGLVSGAGRNLRPTPSFVEIELPDWPAYALGGSAQIWLIGGGNIGFAAGAL
;
A
#
# COMPACT_ATOMS: atom_id res chain seq x y z
N MET A 1 21.57 17.25 16.31
CA MET A 1 22.74 17.10 15.40
C MET A 1 22.20 17.19 13.98
N ASN A 2 22.41 18.30 13.30
CA ASN A 2 22.00 18.45 11.91
C ASN A 2 22.89 17.54 11.05
N LEU A 3 22.31 16.44 10.56
CA LEU A 3 22.98 15.63 9.56
C LEU A 3 23.21 16.49 8.31
N GLY A 4 24.43 16.50 7.79
CA GLY A 4 24.70 17.16 6.53
C GLY A 4 23.82 16.58 5.42
N MET A 5 23.44 17.39 4.43
CA MET A 5 22.56 16.98 3.34
C MET A 5 23.06 15.69 2.66
N THR A 6 24.35 15.57 2.43
CA THR A 6 24.99 14.37 1.84
C THR A 6 24.75 13.11 2.65
N THR A 7 24.83 13.20 4.00
CA THR A 7 24.59 12.07 4.89
C THR A 7 23.11 11.66 4.87
N ALA A 8 22.18 12.62 4.83
CA ALA A 8 20.75 12.33 4.74
C ALA A 8 20.40 11.57 3.45
N PHE A 9 20.96 11.96 2.32
CA PHE A 9 20.75 11.26 1.05
C PHE A 9 21.45 9.90 0.98
N ALA A 10 22.62 9.73 1.63
CA ALA A 10 23.24 8.41 1.75
C ALA A 10 22.37 7.44 2.56
N ILE A 11 21.80 7.90 3.68
CA ILE A 11 20.85 7.09 4.47
C ILE A 11 19.59 6.78 3.64
N ALA A 12 19.09 7.74 2.87
CA ALA A 12 17.96 7.53 1.97
C ALA A 12 18.24 6.45 0.92
N ALA A 13 19.46 6.47 0.33
CA ALA A 13 19.86 5.44 -0.62
C ALA A 13 19.91 4.04 0.02
N ILE A 14 20.47 3.91 1.22
CA ILE A 14 20.49 2.64 1.96
C ILE A 14 19.06 2.18 2.28
N GLY A 15 18.19 3.08 2.74
CA GLY A 15 16.79 2.76 3.00
C GLY A 15 16.03 2.30 1.75
N GLY A 16 16.27 2.94 0.61
CA GLY A 16 15.71 2.54 -0.68
C GLY A 16 16.21 1.17 -1.14
N LEU A 17 17.51 0.91 -1.06
CA LEU A 17 18.09 -0.41 -1.39
C LEU A 17 17.53 -1.51 -0.49
N LEU A 18 17.43 -1.28 0.82
CA LEU A 18 16.86 -2.24 1.74
C LEU A 18 15.39 -2.53 1.41
N SER A 19 14.60 -1.51 1.09
CA SER A 19 13.22 -1.67 0.68
C SER A 19 13.09 -2.48 -0.61
N ALA A 20 13.93 -2.23 -1.62
CA ALA A 20 13.97 -3.02 -2.85
C ALA A 20 14.33 -4.49 -2.58
N LEU A 21 15.32 -4.77 -1.73
CA LEU A 21 15.71 -6.13 -1.36
C LEU A 21 14.58 -6.88 -0.64
N LEU A 22 13.89 -6.22 0.29
CA LEU A 22 12.74 -6.80 0.99
C LEU A 22 11.60 -7.14 0.01
N PHE A 23 11.34 -6.28 -0.97
CA PHE A 23 10.34 -6.54 -2.00
C PHE A 23 10.72 -7.71 -2.90
N LEU A 24 11.95 -7.71 -3.41
CA LEU A 24 12.46 -8.75 -4.30
C LEU A 24 12.65 -10.10 -3.59
N SER A 25 12.72 -10.12 -2.26
CA SER A 25 12.84 -11.36 -1.49
C SER A 25 11.68 -12.33 -1.76
N ALA A 26 10.48 -11.83 -2.06
CA ALA A 26 9.34 -12.67 -2.42
C ALA A 26 9.60 -13.57 -3.66
N MET A 27 10.51 -13.16 -4.55
CA MET A 27 10.90 -13.97 -5.70
C MET A 27 11.78 -15.18 -5.31
N GLY A 28 12.34 -15.19 -4.10
CA GLY A 28 13.18 -16.27 -3.57
C GLY A 28 12.43 -17.45 -2.98
N GLY A 29 11.08 -17.40 -2.96
CA GLY A 29 10.24 -18.52 -2.52
C GLY A 29 9.21 -18.14 -1.45
N PRO A 30 8.25 -19.03 -1.17
CA PRO A 30 7.10 -18.76 -0.30
C PRO A 30 7.47 -18.33 1.13
N ALA A 31 8.55 -18.86 1.70
CA ALA A 31 9.01 -18.52 3.04
C ALA A 31 9.44 -17.05 3.17
N LEU A 32 9.87 -16.42 2.06
CA LEU A 32 10.35 -15.06 2.04
C LEU A 32 9.24 -14.03 1.74
N ILE A 33 8.05 -14.47 1.36
CA ILE A 33 6.89 -13.59 1.12
C ILE A 33 6.58 -12.72 2.35
N LEU A 34 6.79 -13.25 3.57
CA LEU A 34 6.56 -12.49 4.80
C LEU A 34 7.44 -11.24 4.90
N LEU A 35 8.64 -11.24 4.29
CA LEU A 35 9.52 -10.06 4.27
C LEU A 35 8.93 -8.93 3.42
N GLN A 36 8.07 -9.25 2.46
CA GLN A 36 7.38 -8.25 1.65
C GLN A 36 6.45 -7.36 2.49
N TYR A 37 5.91 -7.88 3.60
CA TYR A 37 5.05 -7.09 4.49
C TYR A 37 5.79 -5.96 5.23
N ILE A 38 7.11 -6.02 5.34
CA ILE A 38 7.93 -4.95 5.95
C ILE A 38 8.68 -4.11 4.92
N THR A 39 8.38 -4.28 3.64
CA THR A 39 9.01 -3.54 2.52
C THR A 39 8.90 -2.02 2.67
N GLN A 40 7.78 -1.50 3.16
CA GLN A 40 7.55 -0.06 3.30
C GLN A 40 8.25 0.54 4.54
N LEU A 41 8.65 -0.30 5.50
CA LEU A 41 9.24 0.14 6.77
C LEU A 41 10.49 1.03 6.57
N PRO A 42 11.50 0.65 5.76
CA PRO A 42 12.67 1.51 5.56
C PRO A 42 12.33 2.86 4.94
N LEU A 43 11.36 2.91 4.01
CA LEU A 43 10.91 4.15 3.38
C LEU A 43 10.23 5.08 4.39
N PHE A 44 9.35 4.53 5.26
CA PHE A 44 8.72 5.29 6.33
C PHE A 44 9.75 5.81 7.36
N VAL A 45 10.72 4.97 7.76
CA VAL A 45 11.79 5.38 8.68
C VAL A 45 12.58 6.56 8.11
N VAL A 46 13.00 6.47 6.84
CA VAL A 46 13.69 7.56 6.16
C VAL A 46 12.83 8.83 6.15
N GLY A 47 11.57 8.72 5.75
CA GLY A 47 10.69 9.87 5.63
C GLY A 47 10.35 10.54 6.96
N LEU A 48 10.06 9.77 8.00
CA LEU A 48 9.70 10.29 9.33
C LEU A 48 10.90 10.86 10.09
N ALA A 49 12.12 10.36 9.79
CA ALA A 49 13.35 10.85 10.43
C ALA A 49 14.03 11.99 9.67
N LEU A 50 13.98 12.00 8.33
CA LEU A 50 14.78 12.89 7.49
C LEU A 50 13.94 13.82 6.61
N GLY A 51 12.63 13.58 6.52
CA GLY A 51 11.70 14.40 5.76
C GLY A 51 11.39 13.90 4.36
N LEU A 52 10.58 14.69 3.63
CA LEU A 52 10.03 14.33 2.33
C LEU A 52 11.09 14.11 1.25
N GLY A 53 12.11 15.00 1.16
CA GLY A 53 13.15 14.89 0.14
C GLY A 53 13.89 13.55 0.17
N PRO A 54 14.47 13.14 1.32
CA PRO A 54 15.06 11.82 1.49
C PRO A 54 14.09 10.66 1.23
N ALA A 55 12.80 10.78 1.63
CA ALA A 55 11.79 9.76 1.33
C ALA A 55 11.58 9.56 -0.17
N VAL A 56 11.51 10.66 -0.94
CA VAL A 56 11.40 10.62 -2.41
C VAL A 56 12.62 9.92 -3.01
N VAL A 57 13.83 10.30 -2.58
CA VAL A 57 15.07 9.68 -3.08
C VAL A 57 15.11 8.18 -2.77
N ALA A 58 14.74 7.77 -1.55
CA ALA A 58 14.66 6.36 -1.18
C ALA A 58 13.64 5.61 -2.05
N GLY A 59 12.47 6.18 -2.27
CA GLY A 59 11.42 5.61 -3.13
C GLY A 59 11.87 5.47 -4.58
N VAL A 60 12.53 6.49 -5.15
CA VAL A 60 13.06 6.45 -6.52
C VAL A 60 14.14 5.39 -6.68
N ILE A 61 15.10 5.32 -5.74
CA ILE A 61 16.16 4.30 -5.77
C ILE A 61 15.57 2.90 -5.69
N ALA A 62 14.64 2.66 -4.76
CA ALA A 62 13.99 1.36 -4.62
C ALA A 62 13.23 0.96 -5.88
N SER A 63 12.47 1.89 -6.46
CA SER A 63 11.74 1.67 -7.72
C SER A 63 12.67 1.40 -8.90
N ALA A 64 13.78 2.13 -8.99
CA ALA A 64 14.78 1.94 -10.04
C ALA A 64 15.46 0.57 -9.94
N VAL A 65 15.85 0.16 -8.73
CA VAL A 65 16.48 -1.16 -8.49
C VAL A 65 15.51 -2.30 -8.84
N THR A 66 14.27 -2.22 -8.42
CA THR A 66 13.25 -3.23 -8.75
C THR A 66 12.95 -3.25 -10.25
N PHE A 67 12.90 -2.09 -10.91
CA PHE A 67 12.69 -1.97 -12.35
C PHE A 67 13.84 -2.55 -13.17
N LEU A 68 15.09 -2.44 -12.70
CA LEU A 68 16.26 -3.04 -13.34
C LEU A 68 16.26 -4.57 -13.28
N VAL A 69 15.58 -5.17 -12.28
CA VAL A 69 15.40 -6.62 -12.21
C VAL A 69 14.31 -7.07 -13.17
N ASP A 70 13.15 -6.41 -13.14
CA ASP A 70 12.04 -6.63 -14.05
C ASP A 70 11.15 -5.38 -14.07
N SER A 71 10.65 -5.02 -15.24
CA SER A 71 9.85 -3.82 -15.46
C SER A 71 8.50 -3.86 -14.72
N LEU A 72 7.81 -5.00 -14.71
CA LEU A 72 6.50 -5.13 -14.06
C LEU A 72 6.60 -5.04 -12.52
N PRO A 73 7.46 -5.81 -11.81
CA PRO A 73 7.74 -5.60 -10.40
C PRO A 73 8.18 -4.17 -10.08
N GLY A 74 8.97 -3.53 -10.94
CA GLY A 74 9.38 -2.14 -10.78
C GLY A 74 8.21 -1.16 -10.77
N VAL A 75 7.26 -1.31 -11.68
CA VAL A 75 6.04 -0.50 -11.74
C VAL A 75 5.15 -0.78 -10.51
N ILE A 76 4.98 -2.05 -10.15
CA ILE A 76 4.22 -2.46 -8.95
C ILE A 76 4.84 -1.84 -7.70
N PHE A 77 6.17 -1.87 -7.57
CA PHE A 77 6.86 -1.24 -6.44
C PHE A 77 6.65 0.28 -6.42
N ALA A 78 6.86 0.94 -7.55
CA ALA A 78 6.72 2.40 -7.64
C ALA A 78 5.31 2.86 -7.24
N VAL A 79 4.28 2.22 -7.79
CA VAL A 79 2.88 2.60 -7.59
C VAL A 79 2.33 2.01 -6.27
N GLY A 80 2.60 0.75 -5.96
CA GLY A 80 2.02 0.06 -4.80
C GLY A 80 2.75 0.30 -3.47
N TYR A 81 4.04 0.69 -3.50
CA TYR A 81 4.85 0.79 -2.29
C TYR A 81 5.50 2.17 -2.12
N ALA A 82 6.24 2.68 -3.11
CA ALA A 82 6.99 3.91 -2.97
C ALA A 82 6.08 5.16 -2.96
N LEU A 83 5.24 5.31 -3.98
CA LEU A 83 4.37 6.48 -4.12
C LEU A 83 3.42 6.68 -2.91
N PRO A 84 2.69 5.65 -2.42
CA PRO A 84 1.80 5.84 -1.29
C PRO A 84 2.55 6.18 0.00
N VAL A 85 3.75 5.65 0.23
CA VAL A 85 4.59 6.04 1.38
C VAL A 85 5.02 7.50 1.25
N VAL A 86 5.49 7.93 0.09
CA VAL A 86 5.88 9.34 -0.13
C VAL A 86 4.70 10.29 0.08
N LEU A 87 3.50 9.93 -0.40
CA LEU A 87 2.27 10.70 -0.18
C LEU A 87 1.90 10.75 1.30
N ALA A 88 1.99 9.63 2.00
CA ALA A 88 1.71 9.55 3.44
C ALA A 88 2.71 10.38 4.24
N ILE A 89 4.01 10.32 3.94
CA ILE A 89 5.04 11.15 4.58
C ILE A 89 4.79 12.63 4.31
N ARG A 90 4.50 13.00 3.04
CA ARG A 90 4.16 14.39 2.71
C ARG A 90 3.02 14.90 3.56
N GLN A 91 1.94 14.15 3.68
CA GLN A 91 0.77 14.52 4.47
C GLN A 91 1.07 14.50 5.97
N ALA A 92 1.74 13.46 6.47
CA ALA A 92 2.08 13.32 7.88
C ALA A 92 2.94 14.48 8.40
N LEU A 93 3.78 15.06 7.56
CA LEU A 93 4.64 16.19 7.91
C LEU A 93 3.99 17.56 7.66
N LEU A 94 2.74 17.61 7.18
CA LEU A 94 2.01 18.87 7.10
C LEU A 94 1.63 19.35 8.51
N THR A 95 1.89 20.62 8.75
CA THR A 95 1.55 21.29 10.02
C THR A 95 1.00 22.67 9.72
N ARG A 96 0.08 23.14 10.56
CA ARG A 96 -0.35 24.53 10.60
C ARG A 96 -0.15 25.11 11.99
N VAL A 97 0.20 26.37 12.04
CA VAL A 97 0.30 27.12 13.31
C VAL A 97 -1.06 27.74 13.58
N LEU A 98 -1.62 27.45 14.75
CA LEU A 98 -2.88 28.02 15.23
C LEU A 98 -2.64 29.37 15.93
N ASP A 99 -3.71 30.15 16.09
CA ASP A 99 -3.72 31.34 16.92
C ASP A 99 -3.29 30.96 18.35
N GLY A 100 -2.13 31.46 18.80
CA GLY A 100 -1.51 31.08 20.09
C GLY A 100 -0.22 30.26 19.94
N GLY A 101 0.28 30.02 18.71
CA GLY A 101 1.61 29.41 18.48
C GLY A 101 1.66 27.89 18.60
N GLN A 102 0.54 27.24 18.83
CA GLN A 102 0.46 25.77 18.83
C GLN A 102 0.50 25.21 17.40
N SER A 103 1.26 24.14 17.20
CA SER A 103 1.34 23.45 15.91
C SER A 103 0.33 22.29 15.86
N GLU A 104 -0.59 22.35 14.89
CA GLU A 104 -1.51 21.25 14.61
C GLU A 104 -0.98 20.43 13.44
N TRP A 105 -0.82 19.15 13.66
CA TRP A 105 -0.36 18.20 12.65
C TRP A 105 -1.52 17.61 11.86
N TYR A 106 -1.23 17.17 10.64
CA TYR A 106 -2.24 16.55 9.81
C TYR A 106 -2.89 15.34 10.51
N PRO A 107 -4.23 15.25 10.58
CA PRO A 107 -4.94 14.23 11.37
C PRO A 107 -4.66 12.82 10.88
N PRO A 108 -4.37 11.84 11.77
CA PRO A 108 -4.09 10.46 11.39
C PRO A 108 -5.26 9.77 10.72
N GLY A 109 -6.51 10.08 11.09
CA GLY A 109 -7.70 9.54 10.42
C GLY A 109 -7.81 9.93 8.95
N ARG A 110 -7.37 11.15 8.60
CA ARG A 110 -7.30 11.58 7.19
C ARG A 110 -6.18 10.87 6.42
N LEU A 111 -5.06 10.52 7.09
CA LEU A 111 -4.02 9.70 6.46
C LEU A 111 -4.57 8.33 6.08
N LEU A 112 -5.30 7.69 7.01
CA LEU A 112 -5.94 6.40 6.76
C LEU A 112 -6.98 6.48 5.65
N ALA A 113 -7.86 7.48 5.69
CA ALA A 113 -8.85 7.69 4.63
C ALA A 113 -8.20 7.89 3.25
N ASN A 114 -7.12 8.69 3.17
CA ASN A 114 -6.40 8.89 1.91
C ASN A 114 -5.71 7.62 1.42
N ALA A 115 -5.17 6.77 2.32
CA ALA A 115 -4.63 5.46 1.95
C ALA A 115 -5.73 4.54 1.40
N THR A 116 -6.92 4.55 2.01
CA THR A 116 -8.10 3.81 1.52
C THR A 116 -8.53 4.32 0.14
N GLY A 117 -8.62 5.64 -0.04
CA GLY A 117 -8.94 6.24 -1.34
C GLY A 117 -7.91 5.91 -2.42
N TYR A 118 -6.63 5.85 -2.06
CA TYR A 118 -5.56 5.44 -2.96
C TYR A 118 -5.71 3.97 -3.38
N ALA A 119 -5.95 3.06 -2.43
CA ALA A 119 -6.19 1.65 -2.72
C ALA A 119 -7.41 1.46 -3.62
N ALA A 120 -8.52 2.14 -3.32
CA ALA A 120 -9.73 2.12 -4.14
C ALA A 120 -9.45 2.62 -5.57
N ALA A 121 -8.71 3.72 -5.73
CA ALA A 121 -8.34 4.24 -7.04
C ALA A 121 -7.51 3.24 -7.85
N ILE A 122 -6.55 2.54 -7.23
CA ILE A 122 -5.78 1.49 -7.91
C ILE A 122 -6.68 0.34 -8.33
N LEU A 123 -7.60 -0.12 -7.49
CA LEU A 123 -8.54 -1.20 -7.82
C LEU A 123 -9.45 -0.81 -9.00
N VAL A 124 -9.98 0.43 -9.00
CA VAL A 124 -10.78 0.94 -10.12
C VAL A 124 -9.95 1.01 -11.40
N MET A 125 -8.72 1.54 -11.34
CA MET A 125 -7.85 1.60 -12.51
C MET A 125 -7.49 0.21 -13.04
N ALA A 126 -7.22 -0.75 -12.15
CA ALA A 126 -6.97 -2.14 -12.52
C ALA A 126 -8.21 -2.77 -13.19
N ALA A 127 -9.39 -2.54 -12.64
CA ALA A 127 -10.65 -3.04 -13.22
C ALA A 127 -10.90 -2.44 -14.62
N LEU A 128 -10.66 -1.14 -14.79
CA LEU A 128 -10.79 -0.48 -16.11
C LEU A 128 -9.78 -1.02 -17.12
N TRP A 129 -8.53 -1.23 -16.69
CA TRP A 129 -7.50 -1.78 -17.57
C TRP A 129 -7.79 -3.22 -17.96
N MET A 130 -8.26 -4.05 -17.01
CA MET A 130 -8.61 -5.45 -17.26
C MET A 130 -9.97 -5.62 -17.96
N SER A 131 -10.77 -4.55 -18.10
CA SER A 131 -12.08 -4.65 -18.78
C SER A 131 -11.98 -5.03 -20.27
N GLY A 132 -10.81 -4.87 -20.87
CA GLY A 132 -10.50 -5.29 -22.23
C GLY A 132 -10.05 -6.77 -22.37
N ALA A 133 -9.86 -7.49 -21.27
CA ALA A 133 -9.58 -8.93 -21.30
C ALA A 133 -10.86 -9.73 -21.55
N ASP A 134 -10.75 -10.91 -22.17
CA ASP A 134 -11.90 -11.74 -22.58
C ASP A 134 -12.87 -12.02 -21.42
N ASP A 135 -12.34 -12.34 -20.24
CA ASP A 135 -13.12 -12.59 -19.01
C ASP A 135 -13.08 -11.43 -18.00
N GLY A 136 -12.53 -10.27 -18.41
CA GLY A 136 -12.41 -9.09 -17.60
C GLY A 136 -11.59 -9.28 -16.32
N MET A 137 -11.83 -8.43 -15.32
CA MET A 137 -11.14 -8.51 -14.02
C MET A 137 -11.45 -9.83 -13.28
N ALA A 138 -12.66 -10.37 -13.43
CA ALA A 138 -13.07 -11.61 -12.78
C ALA A 138 -12.21 -12.78 -13.24
N GLY A 139 -12.03 -12.96 -14.54
CA GLY A 139 -11.21 -14.03 -15.10
C GLY A 139 -9.75 -13.93 -14.68
N VAL A 140 -9.17 -12.72 -14.67
CA VAL A 140 -7.80 -12.49 -14.21
C VAL A 140 -7.63 -12.87 -12.73
N VAL A 141 -8.58 -12.49 -11.89
CA VAL A 141 -8.55 -12.81 -10.44
C VAL A 141 -8.71 -14.33 -10.23
N ILE A 142 -9.69 -14.96 -10.88
CA ILE A 142 -9.91 -16.42 -10.80
C ILE A 142 -8.64 -17.17 -11.23
N GLY A 143 -8.06 -16.81 -12.37
CA GLY A 143 -6.84 -17.43 -12.87
C GLY A 143 -5.65 -17.28 -11.92
N ALA A 144 -5.48 -16.09 -11.31
CA ALA A 144 -4.43 -15.85 -10.33
C ALA A 144 -4.61 -16.70 -9.06
N ILE A 145 -5.85 -16.83 -8.55
CA ILE A 145 -6.15 -17.68 -7.40
C ILE A 145 -5.85 -19.15 -7.70
N GLN A 146 -6.31 -19.64 -8.85
CA GLN A 146 -6.06 -21.01 -9.29
C GLN A 146 -4.56 -21.29 -9.39
N GLN A 147 -3.78 -20.40 -9.99
CA GLN A 147 -2.33 -20.54 -10.10
C GLN A 147 -1.65 -20.63 -8.72
N VAL A 148 -2.03 -19.76 -7.77
CA VAL A 148 -1.49 -19.79 -6.41
C VAL A 148 -1.83 -21.10 -5.70
N LEU A 149 -3.07 -21.57 -5.81
CA LEU A 149 -3.49 -22.82 -5.18
C LEU A 149 -2.78 -24.03 -5.80
N GLN A 150 -2.59 -24.07 -7.12
CA GLN A 150 -1.82 -25.13 -7.77
C GLN A 150 -0.37 -25.18 -7.29
N VAL A 151 0.27 -24.02 -7.12
CA VAL A 151 1.64 -23.94 -6.59
C VAL A 151 1.71 -24.44 -5.14
N LEU A 152 0.69 -24.14 -4.32
CA LEU A 152 0.67 -24.51 -2.91
C LEU A 152 0.28 -25.97 -2.66
N SER A 153 -0.67 -26.51 -3.44
CA SER A 153 -1.16 -27.89 -3.27
C SER A 153 -0.34 -28.91 -4.03
N GLY A 154 0.36 -28.50 -5.10
CA GLY A 154 1.04 -29.39 -6.03
C GLY A 154 0.12 -30.22 -6.92
N ASP A 155 -1.20 -30.11 -6.74
CA ASP A 155 -2.23 -30.86 -7.46
C ASP A 155 -3.11 -29.95 -8.32
N GLN A 156 -3.83 -30.57 -9.26
CA GLN A 156 -4.87 -29.86 -10.03
C GLN A 156 -6.08 -29.56 -9.12
N ILE A 157 -6.64 -28.38 -9.29
CA ILE A 157 -7.82 -27.94 -8.56
C ILE A 157 -9.04 -28.71 -9.11
N GLY A 158 -9.78 -29.38 -8.22
CA GLY A 158 -11.00 -30.10 -8.61
C GLY A 158 -12.17 -29.17 -8.92
N PRO A 159 -13.19 -29.67 -9.66
CA PRO A 159 -14.34 -28.87 -10.11
C PRO A 159 -15.11 -28.18 -8.98
N GLU A 160 -15.16 -28.79 -7.79
CA GLU A 160 -15.83 -28.20 -6.61
C GLU A 160 -15.10 -26.95 -6.12
N ALA A 161 -13.77 -27.00 -6.03
CA ALA A 161 -12.95 -25.86 -5.64
C ALA A 161 -12.98 -24.75 -6.71
N GLU A 162 -13.01 -25.09 -8.00
CA GLU A 162 -13.20 -24.12 -9.09
C GLU A 162 -14.53 -23.38 -8.95
N GLY A 163 -15.61 -24.08 -8.63
CA GLY A 163 -16.92 -23.46 -8.37
C GLY A 163 -16.89 -22.49 -7.20
N MET A 164 -16.23 -22.88 -6.10
CA MET A 164 -16.05 -21.98 -4.92
C MET A 164 -15.21 -20.75 -5.28
N ILE A 165 -14.11 -20.93 -6.02
CA ILE A 165 -13.26 -19.79 -6.44
C ILE A 165 -14.10 -18.82 -7.26
N ALA A 166 -14.84 -19.29 -8.27
CA ALA A 166 -15.67 -18.44 -9.12
C ALA A 166 -16.74 -17.67 -8.30
N GLN A 167 -17.35 -18.32 -7.30
CA GLN A 167 -18.38 -17.73 -6.45
C GLN A 167 -17.84 -16.60 -5.57
N TYR A 168 -16.62 -16.73 -5.03
CA TYR A 168 -16.06 -15.79 -4.05
C TYR A 168 -14.94 -14.89 -4.59
N ALA A 169 -14.60 -15.02 -5.88
CA ALA A 169 -13.50 -14.26 -6.49
C ALA A 169 -13.64 -12.75 -6.34
N PHE A 170 -14.86 -12.21 -6.31
CA PHE A 170 -15.12 -10.77 -6.16
C PHE A 170 -14.64 -10.18 -4.83
N LEU A 171 -14.47 -11.01 -3.79
CA LEU A 171 -13.95 -10.56 -2.49
C LEU A 171 -12.43 -10.34 -2.51
N PHE A 172 -11.70 -11.03 -3.38
CA PHE A 172 -10.23 -11.05 -3.35
C PHE A 172 -9.59 -9.69 -3.59
N PRO A 173 -10.00 -8.87 -4.57
CA PRO A 173 -9.42 -7.55 -4.76
C PRO A 173 -9.58 -6.66 -3.52
N GLY A 174 -10.75 -6.68 -2.87
CA GLY A 174 -11.00 -5.98 -1.63
C GLY A 174 -10.14 -6.48 -0.46
N LEU A 175 -9.99 -7.80 -0.32
CA LEU A 175 -9.12 -8.42 0.70
C LEU A 175 -7.64 -8.05 0.48
N ILE A 176 -7.18 -8.01 -0.78
CA ILE A 176 -5.83 -7.55 -1.12
C ILE A 176 -5.66 -6.08 -0.76
N GLY A 177 -6.63 -5.23 -1.11
CA GLY A 177 -6.61 -3.80 -0.76
C GLY A 177 -6.59 -3.57 0.75
N MET A 178 -7.42 -4.32 1.50
CA MET A 178 -7.44 -4.27 2.96
C MET A 178 -6.11 -4.72 3.57
N SER A 179 -5.55 -5.85 3.11
CA SER A 179 -4.24 -6.34 3.54
C SER A 179 -3.14 -5.31 3.28
N TRP A 180 -3.18 -4.65 2.12
CA TRP A 180 -2.23 -3.60 1.77
C TRP A 180 -2.36 -2.37 2.68
N ILE A 181 -3.58 -1.94 3.04
CA ILE A 181 -3.81 -0.84 3.99
C ILE A 181 -3.25 -1.21 5.37
N PHE A 182 -3.53 -2.44 5.87
CA PHE A 182 -2.96 -2.93 7.12
C PHE A 182 -1.43 -2.92 7.10
N MET A 183 -0.82 -3.41 6.03
CA MET A 183 0.63 -3.38 5.84
C MET A 183 1.15 -1.95 5.93
N MET A 184 0.53 -1.00 5.25
CA MET A 184 0.93 0.41 5.25
C MET A 184 0.82 1.04 6.65
N VAL A 185 -0.27 0.79 7.37
CA VAL A 185 -0.49 1.31 8.73
C VAL A 185 0.51 0.71 9.71
N ILE A 186 0.71 -0.60 9.68
CA ILE A 186 1.67 -1.29 10.57
C ILE A 186 3.08 -0.77 10.32
N ASN A 187 3.52 -0.68 9.06
CA ASN A 187 4.85 -0.17 8.73
C ASN A 187 5.04 1.28 9.15
N GLY A 188 4.03 2.12 8.94
CA GLY A 188 4.04 3.51 9.38
C GLY A 188 4.11 3.65 10.91
N ALA A 189 3.33 2.85 11.64
CA ALA A 189 3.34 2.84 13.10
C ALA A 189 4.68 2.32 13.67
N LEU A 190 5.20 1.23 13.12
CA LEU A 190 6.52 0.68 13.50
C LEU A 190 7.63 1.69 13.23
N ALA A 191 7.63 2.32 12.05
CA ALA A 191 8.61 3.36 11.70
C ALA A 191 8.53 4.54 12.67
N GLN A 192 7.32 5.03 12.98
CA GLN A 192 7.14 6.11 13.94
C GLN A 192 7.66 5.74 15.34
N GLY A 193 7.41 4.51 15.80
CA GLY A 193 7.94 3.99 17.06
C GLY A 193 9.47 3.94 17.06
N LEU A 194 10.10 3.42 16.01
CA LEU A 194 11.54 3.34 15.87
C LEU A 194 12.20 4.74 15.86
N VAL A 195 11.66 5.65 15.06
CA VAL A 195 12.20 7.01 14.93
C VAL A 195 12.00 7.82 16.22
N SER A 196 10.85 7.67 16.88
CA SER A 196 10.54 8.30 18.16
C SER A 196 11.44 7.75 19.27
N GLY A 197 11.62 6.43 19.35
CA GLY A 197 12.52 5.80 20.32
C GLY A 197 13.99 6.23 20.15
N ALA A 198 14.40 6.56 18.93
CA ALA A 198 15.71 7.13 18.62
C ALA A 198 15.81 8.65 18.84
N GLY A 199 14.73 9.33 19.22
CA GLY A 199 14.68 10.79 19.39
C GLY A 199 14.89 11.57 18.08
N ARG A 200 14.50 10.99 16.93
CA ARG A 200 14.71 11.56 15.59
C ARG A 200 13.43 11.85 14.83
N ASN A 201 12.28 11.75 15.48
CA ASN A 201 10.99 11.99 14.87
C ASN A 201 10.78 13.48 14.54
N LEU A 202 10.38 13.77 13.31
CA LEU A 202 10.04 15.13 12.86
C LEU A 202 8.63 15.56 13.31
N ARG A 203 7.75 14.60 13.63
CA ARG A 203 6.43 14.85 14.19
C ARG A 203 6.24 14.07 15.49
N PRO A 204 5.44 14.57 16.45
CA PRO A 204 5.05 13.80 17.63
C PRO A 204 4.26 12.56 17.20
N THR A 205 4.38 11.49 18.01
CA THR A 205 3.61 10.26 17.76
C THR A 205 2.12 10.55 17.95
N PRO A 206 1.28 10.28 16.94
CA PRO A 206 -0.15 10.53 17.03
C PRO A 206 -0.82 9.61 18.07
N SER A 207 -1.84 10.12 18.75
CA SER A 207 -2.72 9.31 19.60
C SER A 207 -3.67 8.50 18.71
N PHE A 208 -3.67 7.18 18.85
CA PHE A 208 -4.61 6.32 18.13
C PHE A 208 -6.02 6.36 18.73
N VAL A 209 -6.18 6.85 19.96
CA VAL A 209 -7.48 6.96 20.66
C VAL A 209 -8.32 8.11 20.09
N GLU A 210 -7.67 9.10 19.47
CA GLU A 210 -8.31 10.31 18.93
C GLU A 210 -8.40 10.27 17.40
N ILE A 211 -8.42 9.06 16.78
CA ILE A 211 -8.57 8.93 15.34
C ILE A 211 -10.01 9.20 14.94
N GLU A 212 -10.25 10.34 14.30
CA GLU A 212 -11.50 10.68 13.65
C GLU A 212 -11.36 10.43 12.14
N LEU A 213 -12.22 9.55 11.61
CA LEU A 213 -12.31 9.33 10.18
C LEU A 213 -13.21 10.39 9.53
N PRO A 214 -12.89 10.91 8.36
CA PRO A 214 -13.82 11.73 7.59
C PRO A 214 -15.02 10.88 7.12
N ASP A 215 -16.14 11.53 6.80
CA ASP A 215 -17.38 10.83 6.43
C ASP A 215 -17.37 10.17 5.05
N TRP A 216 -16.50 10.64 4.14
CA TRP A 216 -16.51 10.21 2.75
C TRP A 216 -16.29 8.69 2.53
N PRO A 217 -15.48 7.93 3.34
CA PRO A 217 -15.35 6.50 3.16
C PRO A 217 -16.67 5.75 3.37
N ALA A 218 -17.53 6.22 4.29
CA ALA A 218 -18.85 5.65 4.49
C ALA A 218 -19.76 5.86 3.26
N TYR A 219 -19.71 7.04 2.64
CA TYR A 219 -20.45 7.31 1.41
C TYR A 219 -19.91 6.50 0.22
N ALA A 220 -18.58 6.35 0.12
CA ALA A 220 -17.95 5.53 -0.92
C ALA A 220 -18.36 4.06 -0.80
N LEU A 221 -18.36 3.51 0.43
CA LEU A 221 -18.82 2.15 0.71
C LEU A 221 -20.29 1.97 0.33
N GLY A 222 -21.17 2.89 0.73
CA GLY A 222 -22.60 2.83 0.36
C GLY A 222 -22.81 2.91 -1.15
N GLY A 223 -22.06 3.75 -1.85
CA GLY A 223 -22.09 3.88 -3.32
C GLY A 223 -21.61 2.62 -4.03
N SER A 224 -20.50 2.03 -3.58
CA SER A 224 -19.96 0.79 -4.16
C SER A 224 -20.93 -0.39 -3.97
N ALA A 225 -21.55 -0.51 -2.81
CA ALA A 225 -22.56 -1.53 -2.54
C ALA A 225 -23.80 -1.39 -3.47
N GLN A 226 -24.24 -0.16 -3.74
CA GLN A 226 -25.34 0.08 -4.69
C GLN A 226 -24.95 -0.29 -6.11
N ILE A 227 -23.76 0.07 -6.56
CA ILE A 227 -23.25 -0.28 -7.88
C ILE A 227 -23.11 -1.81 -8.02
N TRP A 228 -22.64 -2.50 -6.97
CA TRP A 228 -22.55 -3.96 -6.95
C TRP A 228 -23.94 -4.63 -7.09
N LEU A 229 -24.96 -4.12 -6.41
CA LEU A 229 -26.31 -4.67 -6.46
C LEU A 229 -27.00 -4.45 -7.81
N ILE A 230 -26.70 -3.34 -8.51
CA ILE A 230 -27.37 -2.94 -9.76
C ILE A 230 -26.51 -3.28 -10.98
N GLY A 231 -25.18 -3.22 -10.82
CA GLY A 231 -24.21 -3.40 -11.88
C GLY A 231 -23.91 -4.87 -12.14
N GLY A 232 -24.20 -5.36 -13.35
CA GLY A 232 -23.74 -6.67 -13.80
C GLY A 232 -22.32 -6.65 -14.34
N GLY A 233 -21.71 -7.85 -14.51
CA GLY A 233 -20.41 -8.04 -15.15
C GLY A 233 -19.24 -7.37 -14.42
N ASN A 234 -18.29 -6.82 -15.17
CA ASN A 234 -17.04 -6.26 -14.63
C ASN A 234 -17.25 -5.06 -13.68
N ILE A 235 -18.28 -4.25 -13.90
CA ILE A 235 -18.58 -3.08 -13.05
C ILE A 235 -19.08 -3.53 -11.68
N GLY A 236 -20.02 -4.49 -11.64
CA GLY A 236 -20.51 -5.05 -10.39
C GLY A 236 -19.40 -5.77 -9.63
N PHE A 237 -18.56 -6.54 -10.32
CA PHE A 237 -17.41 -7.21 -9.71
C PHE A 237 -16.42 -6.22 -9.08
N ALA A 238 -16.05 -5.17 -9.80
CA ALA A 238 -15.15 -4.14 -9.28
C ALA A 238 -15.75 -3.37 -8.09
N ALA A 239 -17.04 -3.05 -8.14
CA ALA A 239 -17.73 -2.37 -7.05
C ALA A 239 -17.86 -3.24 -5.79
N GLY A 240 -18.04 -4.56 -5.94
CA GLY A 240 -18.07 -5.50 -4.82
C GLY A 240 -16.70 -5.68 -4.14
N ALA A 241 -15.62 -5.33 -4.83
CA ALA A 241 -14.25 -5.40 -4.31
C ALA A 241 -13.81 -4.15 -3.51
N LEU A 242 -14.57 -3.04 -3.61
CA LEU A 242 -14.30 -1.78 -2.90
C LEU A 242 -14.95 -1.76 -1.51
#